data_82593154d17650ecf9b6fd4e1daf8c50
#
_entry.id   82593154d17650ecf9b6fd4e1daf8c50
#
_cell.length_a   1.000
_cell.length_b   1.000
_cell.length_c   1.000
_cell.angle_alpha   90.00
_cell.angle_beta   90.00
_cell.angle_gamma   90.00
#
_symmetry.space_group_name_H-M   'P 1'
#
loop_
_entity.id
_entity.type
_entity.pdbx_description
1 polymer ?
#
loop_
_entity_poly.entity_id
_entity_poly.type
_entity_poly.pdbx_seq_one_letter_code
_entity_poly.pdbx_strand_id
1 'polypeptide(L)'
;IAWSRIFPTGEEAEPNQEGLKFYDDLINELLANRIEPVVTICHFDVPLHLEETYGSWRSRKLIDAYVKYSRVLFEHFKGRVHYWMTFNEINMLMHLPFMGAGIRFREGENQKQVKYQAAHHELVAAMATKIAHEIDPENKIGCMLAAGSFYPNTCNPEDVWAAKKRDRGNYFFVDVQARGGYPAYVMKQFEQENIHITMEPEDEKILRENTVDYIAFSYYTSRLTSADPDVIAKNSISGNVMKSLRNPHLKVSEWGWQIDPLGLRITMNDLYDRYQKPLFIVENGLGAADRIEEDGSIQDDYRIAYLEAHLKEMMKAVEEDGVDLIGYCAWGCIDLVSASTGEMKKRYGMVYVDRDNAGNGTLKRTPKKSFGWYRHVIETNGECLK
;
A
#
# COMPACT_ATOMS: atom_id res chain seq x y z
N ILE A 1 7.70 -9.40 4.10
CA ILE A 1 8.54 -10.08 5.12
C ILE A 1 8.54 -9.21 6.36
N ALA A 2 8.28 -9.80 7.55
CA ALA A 2 8.31 -9.04 8.80
C ALA A 2 9.75 -8.76 9.24
N TRP A 3 10.09 -7.47 9.41
CA TRP A 3 11.43 -7.05 9.80
C TRP A 3 11.85 -7.67 11.14
N SER A 4 10.97 -7.61 12.15
CA SER A 4 11.23 -8.19 13.47
C SER A 4 11.39 -9.72 13.49
N ARG A 5 11.01 -10.43 12.43
CA ARG A 5 11.24 -11.85 12.29
C ARG A 5 12.66 -12.17 11.83
N ILE A 6 13.28 -11.24 11.09
CA ILE A 6 14.65 -11.36 10.59
C ILE A 6 15.65 -10.71 11.55
N PHE A 7 15.32 -9.54 12.08
CA PHE A 7 16.08 -8.81 13.08
C PHE A 7 15.14 -8.38 14.21
N PRO A 8 14.96 -9.21 15.26
CA PRO A 8 13.98 -8.96 16.32
C PRO A 8 14.10 -7.60 17.01
N THR A 9 15.30 -7.08 17.21
CA THR A 9 15.52 -5.73 17.72
C THR A 9 15.86 -4.71 16.62
N GLY A 10 16.26 -5.18 15.45
CA GLY A 10 16.75 -4.35 14.34
C GLY A 10 18.26 -4.07 14.38
N GLU A 11 18.96 -4.45 15.44
CA GLU A 11 20.40 -4.15 15.64
C GLU A 11 21.29 -5.39 15.69
N GLU A 12 20.76 -6.61 15.64
CA GLU A 12 21.53 -7.84 15.68
C GLU A 12 22.61 -7.84 14.60
N ALA A 13 23.78 -8.43 14.91
CA ALA A 13 24.86 -8.56 13.95
C ALA A 13 24.49 -9.50 12.80
N GLU A 14 23.79 -10.59 13.11
CA GLU A 14 23.39 -11.64 12.18
C GLU A 14 21.87 -11.80 12.15
N PRO A 15 21.27 -12.16 11.00
CA PRO A 15 19.84 -12.38 10.88
C PRO A 15 19.41 -13.66 11.62
N ASN A 16 18.16 -13.66 12.10
CA ASN A 16 17.53 -14.82 12.69
C ASN A 16 17.29 -15.92 11.64
N GLN A 17 17.99 -17.04 11.78
CA GLN A 17 17.95 -18.15 10.82
C GLN A 17 16.58 -18.85 10.77
N GLU A 18 15.86 -18.92 11.89
CA GLU A 18 14.50 -19.46 11.91
C GLU A 18 13.52 -18.55 11.16
N GLY A 19 13.71 -17.24 11.28
CA GLY A 19 12.94 -16.25 10.53
C GLY A 19 13.19 -16.38 9.01
N LEU A 20 14.43 -16.49 8.58
CA LEU A 20 14.78 -16.72 7.18
C LEU A 20 14.19 -18.03 6.66
N LYS A 21 14.35 -19.12 7.43
CA LYS A 21 13.81 -20.43 7.06
C LYS A 21 12.29 -20.41 6.84
N PHE A 22 11.54 -19.68 7.67
CA PHE A 22 10.09 -19.55 7.47
C PHE A 22 9.75 -18.99 6.09
N TYR A 23 10.48 -17.96 5.65
CA TYR A 23 10.27 -17.37 4.33
C TYR A 23 10.88 -18.19 3.20
N ASP A 24 11.93 -18.96 3.44
CA ASP A 24 12.43 -19.96 2.49
C ASP A 24 11.34 -20.99 2.16
N ASP A 25 10.72 -21.55 3.19
CA ASP A 25 9.66 -22.54 3.01
C ASP A 25 8.47 -21.96 2.21
N LEU A 26 8.07 -20.71 2.52
CA LEU A 26 6.99 -20.02 1.80
C LEU A 26 7.37 -19.73 0.33
N ILE A 27 8.52 -19.13 0.09
CA ILE A 27 8.94 -18.75 -1.26
C ILE A 27 9.18 -19.99 -2.13
N ASN A 28 9.78 -21.03 -1.58
CA ASN A 28 9.99 -22.30 -2.30
C ASN A 28 8.66 -22.95 -2.66
N GLU A 29 7.66 -22.91 -1.77
CA GLU A 29 6.31 -23.43 -2.07
C GLU A 29 5.62 -22.63 -3.19
N LEU A 30 5.75 -21.30 -3.19
CA LEU A 30 5.23 -20.47 -4.29
C LEU A 30 5.87 -20.83 -5.62
N LEU A 31 7.20 -20.93 -5.66
CA LEU A 31 7.95 -21.29 -6.88
C LEU A 31 7.62 -22.71 -7.37
N ALA A 32 7.48 -23.68 -6.46
CA ALA A 32 7.06 -25.03 -6.79
C ALA A 32 5.67 -25.06 -7.47
N ASN A 33 4.81 -24.11 -7.14
CA ASN A 33 3.49 -23.92 -7.74
C ASN A 33 3.49 -22.94 -8.93
N ARG A 34 4.66 -22.51 -9.43
CA ARG A 34 4.85 -21.54 -10.53
C ARG A 34 4.22 -20.17 -10.25
N ILE A 35 4.27 -19.74 -9.00
CA ILE A 35 3.84 -18.41 -8.56
C ILE A 35 5.08 -17.57 -8.34
N GLU A 36 5.19 -16.46 -9.10
CA GLU A 36 6.28 -15.50 -8.93
C GLU A 36 6.10 -14.73 -7.62
N PRO A 37 7.07 -14.78 -6.69
CA PRO A 37 6.96 -14.04 -5.44
C PRO A 37 7.17 -12.54 -5.66
N VAL A 38 6.25 -11.71 -5.15
CA VAL A 38 6.42 -10.25 -5.06
C VAL A 38 6.48 -9.89 -3.59
N VAL A 39 7.62 -9.39 -3.14
CA VAL A 39 7.91 -9.23 -1.71
C VAL A 39 7.89 -7.78 -1.28
N THR A 40 7.09 -7.47 -0.26
CA THR A 40 7.15 -6.18 0.46
C THR A 40 8.19 -6.30 1.57
N ILE A 41 9.18 -5.41 1.56
CA ILE A 41 10.28 -5.41 2.54
C ILE A 41 9.77 -4.97 3.91
N CYS A 42 9.01 -3.87 3.97
CA CYS A 42 8.40 -3.37 5.21
C CYS A 42 6.90 -3.11 5.03
N HIS A 43 6.07 -3.87 5.74
CA HIS A 43 4.61 -3.70 5.75
C HIS A 43 4.17 -3.15 7.11
N PHE A 44 4.52 -1.88 7.39
CA PHE A 44 4.25 -1.13 8.63
C PHE A 44 5.00 -1.59 9.87
N ASP A 45 5.62 -2.76 9.85
CA ASP A 45 6.31 -3.30 11.02
C ASP A 45 7.72 -2.72 11.17
N VAL A 46 7.97 -2.11 12.30
CA VAL A 46 9.29 -1.67 12.75
C VAL A 46 9.60 -2.40 14.05
N PRO A 47 10.80 -2.98 14.23
CA PRO A 47 11.16 -3.57 15.52
C PRO A 47 10.94 -2.61 16.68
N LEU A 48 10.23 -3.05 17.72
CA LEU A 48 9.84 -2.19 18.84
C LEU A 48 11.04 -1.51 19.50
N HIS A 49 12.16 -2.23 19.60
CA HIS A 49 13.40 -1.67 20.13
C HIS A 49 13.88 -0.42 19.37
N LEU A 50 13.76 -0.40 18.04
CA LEU A 50 14.14 0.78 17.24
C LEU A 50 13.19 1.96 17.49
N GLU A 51 11.91 1.69 17.78
CA GLU A 51 10.96 2.74 18.16
C GLU A 51 11.30 3.28 19.55
N GLU A 52 11.49 2.40 20.56
CA GLU A 52 11.76 2.79 21.94
C GLU A 52 13.11 3.50 22.10
N THR A 53 14.13 3.07 21.36
CA THR A 53 15.49 3.62 21.47
C THR A 53 15.68 4.88 20.64
N TYR A 54 15.17 4.90 19.40
CA TYR A 54 15.45 5.97 18.44
C TYR A 54 14.23 6.78 18.05
N GLY A 55 13.03 6.37 18.45
CA GLY A 55 11.77 7.00 18.03
C GLY A 55 11.40 6.63 16.59
N SER A 56 11.76 5.43 16.15
CA SER A 56 11.49 4.94 14.80
C SER A 56 12.05 5.88 13.71
N TRP A 57 11.32 6.09 12.62
CA TRP A 57 11.72 6.93 11.47
C TRP A 57 11.97 8.40 11.80
N ARG A 58 11.79 8.83 13.05
CA ARG A 58 12.30 10.14 13.51
C ARG A 58 13.82 10.22 13.44
N SER A 59 14.50 9.09 13.56
CA SER A 59 15.95 8.99 13.57
C SER A 59 16.49 8.50 12.23
N ARG A 60 17.51 9.17 11.74
CA ARG A 60 18.24 8.76 10.54
C ARG A 60 18.90 7.38 10.66
N LYS A 61 19.17 6.91 11.88
CA LYS A 61 19.74 5.57 12.12
C LYS A 61 18.89 4.44 11.52
N LEU A 62 17.59 4.65 11.35
CA LEU A 62 16.75 3.65 10.72
C LEU A 62 17.07 3.43 9.24
N ILE A 63 17.67 4.39 8.56
CA ILE A 63 18.12 4.21 7.17
C ILE A 63 19.14 3.07 7.11
N ASP A 64 20.17 3.13 7.94
CA ASP A 64 21.23 2.09 7.95
C ASP A 64 20.69 0.72 8.38
N ALA A 65 19.82 0.69 9.40
CA ALA A 65 19.18 -0.53 9.87
C ALA A 65 18.29 -1.17 8.80
N TYR A 66 17.52 -0.35 8.08
CA TYR A 66 16.65 -0.81 7.00
C TYR A 66 17.44 -1.29 5.78
N VAL A 67 18.48 -0.58 5.39
CA VAL A 67 19.37 -0.99 4.27
C VAL A 67 20.09 -2.29 4.59
N LYS A 68 20.56 -2.47 5.83
CA LYS A 68 21.14 -3.73 6.30
C LYS A 68 20.13 -4.88 6.19
N TYR A 69 18.92 -4.68 6.70
CA TYR A 69 17.83 -5.64 6.62
C TYR A 69 17.51 -6.01 5.17
N SER A 70 17.33 -5.00 4.31
CA SER A 70 17.02 -5.19 2.89
C SER A 70 18.13 -5.95 2.16
N ARG A 71 19.39 -5.63 2.43
CA ARG A 71 20.55 -6.33 1.84
C ARG A 71 20.51 -7.83 2.15
N VAL A 72 20.25 -8.19 3.41
CA VAL A 72 20.16 -9.60 3.81
C VAL A 72 19.06 -10.32 3.02
N LEU A 73 17.92 -9.68 2.80
CA LEU A 73 16.83 -10.26 2.00
C LEU A 73 17.26 -10.45 0.54
N PHE A 74 17.87 -9.45 -0.08
CA PHE A 74 18.30 -9.53 -1.48
C PHE A 74 19.36 -10.61 -1.69
N GLU A 75 20.34 -10.72 -0.79
CA GLU A 75 21.40 -11.73 -0.84
C GLU A 75 20.84 -13.15 -0.60
N HIS A 76 19.95 -13.29 0.41
CA HIS A 76 19.40 -14.60 0.77
C HIS A 76 18.44 -15.16 -0.28
N PHE A 77 17.60 -14.31 -0.88
CA PHE A 77 16.60 -14.72 -1.87
C PHE A 77 17.06 -14.50 -3.32
N LYS A 78 18.32 -14.23 -3.56
CA LYS A 78 18.91 -14.03 -4.90
C LYS A 78 18.50 -15.17 -5.84
N GLY A 79 18.03 -14.81 -7.05
CA GLY A 79 17.57 -15.75 -8.08
C GLY A 79 16.25 -16.47 -7.77
N ARG A 80 15.57 -16.11 -6.67
CA ARG A 80 14.26 -16.66 -6.28
C ARG A 80 13.16 -15.59 -6.16
N VAL A 81 13.53 -14.38 -5.85
CA VAL A 81 12.63 -13.21 -5.76
C VAL A 81 13.23 -12.10 -6.59
N HIS A 82 12.48 -11.60 -7.57
CA HIS A 82 12.92 -10.54 -8.46
C HIS A 82 12.12 -9.24 -8.27
N TYR A 83 10.89 -9.30 -7.75
CA TYR A 83 10.03 -8.14 -7.54
C TYR A 83 9.95 -7.78 -6.07
N TRP A 84 10.38 -6.55 -5.75
CA TRP A 84 10.44 -6.03 -4.41
C TRP A 84 9.72 -4.70 -4.29
N MET A 85 8.95 -4.52 -3.22
CA MET A 85 8.38 -3.24 -2.82
C MET A 85 9.02 -2.79 -1.52
N THR A 86 9.40 -1.52 -1.44
CA THR A 86 10.15 -1.00 -0.29
C THR A 86 9.28 -0.89 0.96
N PHE A 87 8.27 -0.03 0.93
CA PHE A 87 7.32 0.18 2.01
C PHE A 87 5.91 -0.02 1.51
N ASN A 88 5.09 -0.72 2.29
CA ASN A 88 3.66 -0.75 2.04
C ASN A 88 3.04 0.61 2.32
N GLU A 89 2.23 1.12 1.39
CA GLU A 89 1.47 2.36 1.54
C GLU A 89 2.24 3.47 2.25
N ILE A 90 3.46 3.80 1.77
CA ILE A 90 4.39 4.74 2.41
C ILE A 90 3.73 6.09 2.79
N ASN A 91 2.71 6.53 2.04
CA ASN A 91 1.97 7.75 2.32
C ASN A 91 1.08 7.65 3.57
N MET A 92 0.87 6.44 4.13
CA MET A 92 0.11 6.25 5.37
C MET A 92 0.81 6.86 6.59
N LEU A 93 2.13 7.09 6.53
CA LEU A 93 2.84 7.89 7.53
C LEU A 93 2.16 9.24 7.79
N MET A 94 1.63 9.89 6.74
CA MET A 94 0.99 11.20 6.89
C MET A 94 -0.37 11.13 7.59
N HIS A 95 -1.06 9.98 7.54
CA HIS A 95 -2.42 9.77 8.03
C HIS A 95 -2.46 8.99 9.35
N LEU A 96 -1.68 7.94 9.48
CA LEU A 96 -1.55 7.08 10.65
C LEU A 96 -0.07 6.93 11.02
N PRO A 97 0.57 7.97 11.55
CA PRO A 97 2.03 8.03 11.73
C PRO A 97 2.60 6.91 12.62
N PHE A 98 1.85 6.46 13.63
CA PHE A 98 2.31 5.34 14.46
C PHE A 98 2.22 4.00 13.68
N MET A 99 1.07 3.70 13.09
CA MET A 99 0.91 2.46 12.32
C MET A 99 1.81 2.44 11.08
N GLY A 100 1.86 3.56 10.33
CA GLY A 100 2.62 3.64 9.08
C GLY A 100 4.13 3.67 9.25
N ALA A 101 4.63 4.23 10.37
CA ALA A 101 6.06 4.52 10.52
C ALA A 101 6.56 4.46 11.99
N GLY A 102 5.81 3.92 12.93
CA GLY A 102 6.18 3.86 14.33
C GLY A 102 6.36 5.22 15.02
N ILE A 103 5.74 6.29 14.52
CA ILE A 103 5.95 7.65 15.02
C ILE A 103 5.02 7.96 16.17
N ARG A 104 5.57 8.22 17.35
CA ARG A 104 4.89 8.82 18.49
C ARG A 104 5.23 10.29 18.61
N PHE A 105 4.23 11.14 18.84
CA PHE A 105 4.46 12.56 19.07
C PHE A 105 4.68 12.85 20.56
N ARG A 106 5.49 13.86 20.82
CA ARG A 106 5.69 14.42 22.15
C ARG A 106 4.81 15.64 22.34
N GLU A 107 4.54 15.99 23.57
CA GLU A 107 3.77 17.20 23.87
C GLU A 107 4.45 18.47 23.30
N GLY A 108 3.67 19.33 22.64
CA GLY A 108 4.15 20.58 22.06
C GLY A 108 4.93 20.47 20.74
N GLU A 109 5.13 19.26 20.18
CA GLU A 109 5.85 19.11 18.91
C GLU A 109 5.03 19.59 17.70
N ASN A 110 5.71 20.16 16.72
CA ASN A 110 5.14 20.37 15.40
C ASN A 110 5.02 19.03 14.66
N GLN A 111 3.83 18.44 14.71
CA GLN A 111 3.56 17.11 14.12
C GLN A 111 3.85 17.05 12.61
N LYS A 112 3.64 18.15 11.87
CA LYS A 112 3.97 18.19 10.43
C LYS A 112 5.47 18.10 10.20
N GLN A 113 6.26 18.88 10.96
CA GLN A 113 7.72 18.83 10.94
C GLN A 113 8.24 17.42 11.17
N VAL A 114 7.72 16.74 12.21
CA VAL A 114 8.13 15.37 12.54
C VAL A 114 7.78 14.40 11.42
N LYS A 115 6.55 14.47 10.89
CA LYS A 115 6.11 13.57 9.80
C LYS A 115 6.94 13.76 8.53
N TYR A 116 7.20 14.98 8.10
CA TYR A 116 7.98 15.22 6.88
C TYR A 116 9.45 14.85 7.04
N GLN A 117 10.04 15.05 8.22
CA GLN A 117 11.39 14.55 8.48
C GLN A 117 11.46 13.02 8.47
N ALA A 118 10.48 12.34 9.07
CA ALA A 118 10.39 10.89 9.02
C ALA A 118 10.15 10.38 7.59
N ALA A 119 9.28 11.05 6.83
CA ALA A 119 9.07 10.74 5.41
C ALA A 119 10.36 10.88 4.60
N HIS A 120 11.20 11.88 4.89
CA HIS A 120 12.51 12.01 4.26
C HIS A 120 13.39 10.78 4.54
N HIS A 121 13.45 10.32 5.79
CA HIS A 121 14.25 9.16 6.14
C HIS A 121 13.74 7.88 5.47
N GLU A 122 12.42 7.65 5.42
CA GLU A 122 11.84 6.52 4.69
C GLU A 122 12.13 6.59 3.19
N LEU A 123 12.02 7.79 2.58
CA LEU A 123 12.31 7.97 1.16
C LEU A 123 13.79 7.68 0.85
N VAL A 124 14.72 8.18 1.66
CA VAL A 124 16.15 7.88 1.49
C VAL A 124 16.43 6.39 1.67
N ALA A 125 15.83 5.75 2.68
CA ALA A 125 15.95 4.33 2.92
C ALA A 125 15.40 3.51 1.75
N ALA A 126 14.19 3.85 1.24
CA ALA A 126 13.58 3.22 0.08
C ALA A 126 14.47 3.30 -1.16
N MET A 127 15.01 4.47 -1.44
CA MET A 127 15.86 4.67 -2.62
C MET A 127 17.23 4.01 -2.47
N ALA A 128 17.77 3.93 -1.24
CA ALA A 128 19.03 3.23 -0.96
C ALA A 128 18.93 1.70 -1.23
N THR A 129 17.72 1.12 -1.22
CA THR A 129 17.51 -0.30 -1.55
C THR A 129 17.81 -0.63 -3.02
N LYS A 130 18.05 0.35 -3.87
CA LYS A 130 18.51 0.14 -5.25
C LYS A 130 19.80 -0.67 -5.35
N ILE A 131 20.55 -0.81 -4.27
CA ILE A 131 21.65 -1.79 -4.10
C ILE A 131 21.23 -3.23 -4.48
N ALA A 132 19.92 -3.52 -4.48
CA ALA A 132 19.42 -4.80 -4.98
C ALA A 132 19.90 -5.12 -6.40
N HIS A 133 20.06 -4.13 -7.28
CA HIS A 133 20.56 -4.30 -8.64
C HIS A 133 22.04 -4.67 -8.70
N GLU A 134 22.84 -4.27 -7.70
CA GLU A 134 24.24 -4.67 -7.58
C GLU A 134 24.34 -6.13 -7.15
N ILE A 135 23.39 -6.60 -6.32
CA ILE A 135 23.34 -7.98 -5.83
C ILE A 135 22.82 -8.92 -6.93
N ASP A 136 21.75 -8.51 -7.61
CA ASP A 136 21.14 -9.22 -8.71
C ASP A 136 20.54 -8.23 -9.72
N PRO A 137 21.08 -8.12 -10.95
CA PRO A 137 20.54 -7.22 -11.98
C PRO A 137 19.10 -7.51 -12.43
N GLU A 138 18.60 -8.72 -12.16
CA GLU A 138 17.19 -9.10 -12.45
C GLU A 138 16.20 -8.47 -11.47
N ASN A 139 16.66 -7.98 -10.31
CA ASN A 139 15.78 -7.34 -9.32
C ASN A 139 15.07 -6.11 -9.88
N LYS A 140 13.81 -5.97 -9.52
CA LYS A 140 12.96 -4.81 -9.79
C LYS A 140 12.47 -4.22 -8.47
N ILE A 141 12.74 -2.94 -8.25
CA ILE A 141 12.38 -2.24 -7.03
C ILE A 141 11.22 -1.29 -7.31
N GLY A 142 10.10 -1.49 -6.62
CA GLY A 142 8.90 -0.64 -6.71
C GLY A 142 8.66 0.16 -5.45
N CYS A 143 8.02 1.31 -5.60
CA CYS A 143 7.33 1.99 -4.49
C CYS A 143 5.90 1.48 -4.37
N MET A 144 5.26 1.68 -3.21
CA MET A 144 3.87 1.29 -3.04
C MET A 144 3.07 2.40 -2.33
N LEU A 145 1.94 2.77 -2.92
CA LEU A 145 1.09 3.89 -2.56
C LEU A 145 -0.32 3.43 -2.18
N ALA A 146 -0.89 3.94 -1.08
CA ALA A 146 -2.34 3.93 -0.87
C ALA A 146 -2.98 4.91 -1.85
N ALA A 147 -3.51 4.42 -2.97
CA ALA A 147 -4.02 5.26 -4.05
C ALA A 147 -5.54 5.52 -3.95
N GLY A 148 -6.06 6.21 -4.95
CA GLY A 148 -7.44 6.64 -5.12
C GLY A 148 -7.53 8.15 -5.24
N SER A 149 -8.04 8.60 -6.38
CA SER A 149 -8.14 10.02 -6.73
C SER A 149 -9.17 10.74 -5.87
N PHE A 150 -8.95 12.03 -5.61
CA PHE A 150 -9.93 12.91 -4.99
C PHE A 150 -10.77 13.61 -6.05
N TYR A 151 -12.08 13.37 -6.04
CA TYR A 151 -13.02 14.12 -6.87
C TYR A 151 -13.39 15.45 -6.20
N PRO A 152 -13.61 16.52 -6.97
CA PRO A 152 -14.20 17.75 -6.47
C PRO A 152 -15.68 17.53 -6.16
N ASN A 153 -16.17 18.10 -5.05
CA ASN A 153 -17.60 18.03 -4.67
C ASN A 153 -18.52 18.69 -5.72
N THR A 154 -18.02 19.74 -6.37
CA THR A 154 -18.71 20.43 -7.46
C THR A 154 -17.70 20.81 -8.56
N CYS A 155 -18.22 21.28 -9.70
CA CYS A 155 -17.38 21.87 -10.76
C CYS A 155 -16.86 23.28 -10.43
N ASN A 156 -17.12 23.82 -9.23
CA ASN A 156 -16.51 25.08 -8.79
C ASN A 156 -14.98 24.97 -8.81
N PRO A 157 -14.27 25.89 -9.48
CA PRO A 157 -12.80 25.86 -9.55
C PRO A 157 -12.11 25.75 -8.20
N GLU A 158 -12.69 26.25 -7.11
CA GLU A 158 -12.15 26.11 -5.76
C GLU A 158 -12.21 24.66 -5.26
N ASP A 159 -13.29 23.92 -5.53
CA ASP A 159 -13.41 22.48 -5.23
C ASP A 159 -12.42 21.67 -6.07
N VAL A 160 -12.30 21.99 -7.36
CA VAL A 160 -11.33 21.34 -8.26
C VAL A 160 -9.89 21.55 -7.75
N TRP A 161 -9.59 22.78 -7.30
CA TRP A 161 -8.27 23.06 -6.72
C TRP A 161 -8.05 22.36 -5.37
N ALA A 162 -9.09 22.24 -4.53
CA ALA A 162 -9.04 21.47 -3.29
C ALA A 162 -8.72 20.00 -3.55
N ALA A 163 -9.39 19.37 -4.52
CA ALA A 163 -9.13 17.99 -4.93
C ALA A 163 -7.67 17.84 -5.43
N LYS A 164 -7.22 18.72 -6.30
CA LYS A 164 -5.84 18.74 -6.81
C LYS A 164 -4.79 18.85 -5.70
N LYS A 165 -5.04 19.65 -4.66
CA LYS A 165 -4.14 19.74 -3.50
C LYS A 165 -4.09 18.45 -2.70
N ARG A 166 -5.23 17.77 -2.55
CA ARG A 166 -5.30 16.47 -1.86
C ARG A 166 -4.52 15.41 -2.61
N ASP A 167 -4.67 15.32 -3.93
CA ASP A 167 -3.92 14.38 -4.77
C ASP A 167 -2.41 14.65 -4.71
N ARG A 168 -1.98 15.91 -4.76
CA ARG A 168 -0.55 16.27 -4.61
C ARG A 168 0.03 15.80 -3.27
N GLY A 169 -0.72 15.94 -2.17
CA GLY A 169 -0.29 15.45 -0.87
C GLY A 169 -0.15 13.92 -0.84
N ASN A 170 -0.97 13.23 -1.61
CA ASN A 170 -0.91 11.77 -1.73
C ASN A 170 0.25 11.32 -2.64
N TYR A 171 0.43 11.98 -3.79
CA TYR A 171 1.47 11.64 -4.77
C TYR A 171 2.89 12.09 -4.38
N PHE A 172 3.05 12.89 -3.35
CA PHE A 172 4.35 13.40 -2.89
C PHE A 172 5.44 12.31 -2.83
N PHE A 173 5.11 11.18 -2.19
CA PHE A 173 6.06 10.07 -2.01
C PHE A 173 6.47 9.43 -3.34
N VAL A 174 5.52 9.23 -4.23
CA VAL A 174 5.79 8.67 -5.56
C VAL A 174 6.51 9.68 -6.44
N ASP A 175 6.17 10.98 -6.35
CA ASP A 175 6.90 12.03 -7.05
C ASP A 175 8.40 11.96 -6.74
N VAL A 176 8.77 11.79 -5.46
CA VAL A 176 10.18 11.69 -5.06
C VAL A 176 10.79 10.39 -5.58
N GLN A 177 10.13 9.26 -5.37
CA GLN A 177 10.68 7.94 -5.73
C GLN A 177 10.74 7.69 -7.24
N ALA A 178 9.81 8.26 -8.02
CA ALA A 178 9.78 8.11 -9.47
C ALA A 178 10.63 9.13 -10.23
N ARG A 179 10.86 10.32 -9.64
CA ARG A 179 11.55 11.45 -10.29
C ARG A 179 12.90 11.79 -9.70
N GLY A 180 13.24 11.23 -8.54
CA GLY A 180 14.54 11.40 -7.91
C GLY A 180 14.74 12.72 -7.17
N GLY A 181 13.67 13.41 -6.76
CA GLY A 181 13.80 14.66 -6.00
C GLY A 181 12.47 15.25 -5.58
N TYR A 182 12.54 16.21 -4.67
CA TYR A 182 11.37 16.90 -4.14
C TYR A 182 10.71 17.79 -5.20
N PRO A 183 9.39 17.66 -5.45
CA PRO A 183 8.69 18.52 -6.39
C PRO A 183 8.56 19.95 -5.85
N ALA A 184 8.59 20.94 -6.76
CA ALA A 184 8.55 22.36 -6.40
C ALA A 184 7.36 22.75 -5.52
N TYR A 185 6.19 22.11 -5.69
CA TYR A 185 5.01 22.40 -4.87
C TYR A 185 5.21 22.00 -3.40
N VAL A 186 5.98 20.95 -3.11
CA VAL A 186 6.31 20.52 -1.74
C VAL A 186 7.30 21.48 -1.12
N MET A 187 8.32 21.91 -1.87
CA MET A 187 9.30 22.88 -1.39
C MET A 187 8.61 24.22 -1.03
N LYS A 188 7.65 24.64 -1.85
CA LYS A 188 6.84 25.83 -1.54
C LYS A 188 5.92 25.65 -0.33
N GLN A 189 5.36 24.45 -0.16
CA GLN A 189 4.61 24.13 1.04
C GLN A 189 5.49 24.19 2.29
N PHE A 190 6.70 23.65 2.24
CA PHE A 190 7.66 23.70 3.36
C PHE A 190 7.99 25.14 3.75
N GLU A 191 8.27 26.01 2.77
CA GLU A 191 8.47 27.44 3.01
C GLU A 191 7.26 28.10 3.71
N GLN A 192 6.04 27.85 3.19
CA GLN A 192 4.80 28.45 3.71
C GLN A 192 4.42 27.95 5.11
N GLU A 193 4.72 26.69 5.42
CA GLU A 193 4.39 26.06 6.69
C GLU A 193 5.56 26.06 7.69
N ASN A 194 6.67 26.70 7.34
CA ASN A 194 7.90 26.76 8.14
C ASN A 194 8.40 25.35 8.53
N ILE A 195 8.44 24.44 7.56
CA ILE A 195 8.94 23.06 7.70
C ILE A 195 10.39 23.03 7.23
N HIS A 196 11.29 22.56 8.08
CA HIS A 196 12.72 22.48 7.78
C HIS A 196 13.17 21.00 7.79
N ILE A 197 13.42 20.46 6.60
CA ILE A 197 13.92 19.08 6.46
C ILE A 197 15.45 19.11 6.53
N THR A 198 15.99 18.34 7.48
CA THR A 198 17.42 18.09 7.54
C THR A 198 17.77 17.00 6.53
N MET A 199 18.59 17.34 5.55
CA MET A 199 19.10 16.45 4.52
C MET A 199 20.62 16.39 4.62
N GLU A 200 21.19 15.19 4.51
CA GLU A 200 22.63 15.03 4.36
C GLU A 200 23.05 15.20 2.89
N PRO A 201 24.29 15.59 2.58
CA PRO A 201 24.74 15.82 1.20
C PRO A 201 24.53 14.61 0.28
N GLU A 202 24.61 13.39 0.82
CA GLU A 202 24.43 12.14 0.07
C GLU A 202 22.96 11.86 -0.30
N ASP A 203 22.01 12.41 0.46
CA ASP A 203 20.58 12.12 0.29
C ASP A 203 20.08 12.52 -1.09
N GLU A 204 20.46 13.73 -1.53
CA GLU A 204 20.06 14.24 -2.86
C GLU A 204 20.58 13.34 -3.99
N LYS A 205 21.83 12.83 -3.84
CA LYS A 205 22.41 11.92 -4.80
C LYS A 205 21.68 10.58 -4.79
N ILE A 206 21.41 10.00 -3.61
CA ILE A 206 20.67 8.75 -3.46
C ILE A 206 19.30 8.86 -4.12
N LEU A 207 18.55 9.93 -3.85
CA LEU A 207 17.23 10.14 -4.45
C LEU A 207 17.31 10.25 -5.97
N ARG A 208 18.23 11.05 -6.52
CA ARG A 208 18.35 11.32 -7.94
C ARG A 208 18.76 10.09 -8.76
N GLU A 209 19.69 9.27 -8.24
CA GLU A 209 20.30 8.17 -8.99
C GLU A 209 19.55 6.84 -8.86
N ASN A 210 18.61 6.73 -7.90
CA ASN A 210 17.97 5.47 -7.55
C ASN A 210 16.43 5.48 -7.70
N THR A 211 15.91 6.04 -8.79
CA THR A 211 14.45 6.05 -9.02
C THR A 211 13.91 4.61 -9.18
N VAL A 212 12.68 4.38 -8.74
CA VAL A 212 12.03 3.05 -8.77
C VAL A 212 11.83 2.51 -10.19
N ASP A 213 11.76 1.19 -10.34
CA ASP A 213 11.55 0.53 -11.62
C ASP A 213 10.07 0.51 -12.02
N TYR A 214 9.18 0.38 -11.04
CA TYR A 214 7.73 0.36 -11.23
C TYR A 214 6.99 1.02 -10.06
N ILE A 215 5.71 1.29 -10.25
CA ILE A 215 4.84 1.88 -9.22
C ILE A 215 3.76 0.88 -8.86
N ALA A 216 3.83 0.38 -7.62
CA ALA A 216 2.77 -0.43 -7.02
C ALA A 216 1.79 0.46 -6.25
N PHE A 217 0.54 0.03 -6.18
CA PHE A 217 -0.47 0.73 -5.39
C PHE A 217 -1.59 -0.19 -4.92
N SER A 218 -2.20 0.18 -3.79
CA SER A 218 -3.49 -0.33 -3.34
C SER A 218 -4.61 0.57 -3.86
N TYR A 219 -5.75 -0.03 -4.23
CA TYR A 219 -6.96 0.69 -4.55
C TYR A 219 -8.17 0.04 -3.90
N TYR A 220 -8.88 0.78 -3.07
CA TYR A 220 -10.12 0.31 -2.42
C TYR A 220 -11.30 1.24 -2.67
N THR A 221 -11.03 2.51 -2.89
CA THR A 221 -12.06 3.55 -2.98
C THR A 221 -11.51 4.83 -3.60
N SER A 222 -12.33 5.56 -4.33
CA SER A 222 -12.11 6.98 -4.62
C SER A 222 -12.60 7.85 -3.47
N ARG A 223 -12.26 9.12 -3.49
CA ARG A 223 -12.56 10.07 -2.42
C ARG A 223 -13.21 11.33 -2.99
N LEU A 224 -13.93 12.06 -2.14
CA LEU A 224 -14.57 13.33 -2.49
C LEU A 224 -14.13 14.41 -1.51
N THR A 225 -13.85 15.62 -1.98
CA THR A 225 -13.47 16.77 -1.14
C THR A 225 -14.13 18.06 -1.62
N SER A 226 -14.21 19.05 -0.75
CA SER A 226 -14.69 20.39 -1.06
C SER A 226 -13.69 21.45 -0.57
N ALA A 227 -13.76 22.65 -1.12
CA ALA A 227 -13.08 23.84 -0.60
C ALA A 227 -13.84 24.43 0.59
N ASP A 228 -15.13 24.14 0.72
CA ASP A 228 -16.01 24.67 1.78
C ASP A 228 -15.85 23.84 3.07
N PRO A 229 -15.32 24.43 4.17
CA PRO A 229 -15.17 23.76 5.45
C PRO A 229 -16.51 23.28 6.06
N ASP A 230 -17.61 23.98 5.81
CA ASP A 230 -18.92 23.63 6.35
C ASP A 230 -19.47 22.37 5.66
N VAL A 231 -19.24 22.24 4.36
CA VAL A 231 -19.55 21.02 3.59
C VAL A 231 -18.76 19.84 4.12
N ILE A 232 -17.46 20.03 4.38
CA ILE A 232 -16.61 19.00 4.95
C ILE A 232 -17.08 18.60 6.34
N ALA A 233 -17.39 19.56 7.21
CA ALA A 233 -17.83 19.29 8.58
C ALA A 233 -19.14 18.51 8.65
N LYS A 234 -20.09 18.82 7.76
CA LYS A 234 -21.43 18.21 7.75
C LYS A 234 -21.50 16.86 7.07
N ASN A 235 -20.67 16.60 6.05
CA ASN A 235 -20.82 15.48 5.13
C ASN A 235 -19.65 14.50 5.14
N SER A 236 -18.67 14.66 6.04
CA SER A 236 -17.56 13.71 6.17
C SER A 236 -18.06 12.34 6.59
N ILE A 237 -17.65 11.31 5.86
CA ILE A 237 -17.90 9.91 6.22
C ILE A 237 -16.77 9.38 7.11
N SER A 238 -17.19 8.63 8.13
CA SER A 238 -16.27 7.81 8.94
C SER A 238 -16.07 6.46 8.23
N GLY A 239 -14.90 5.87 8.36
CA GLY A 239 -14.64 4.51 7.86
C GLY A 239 -13.42 4.39 6.96
N ASN A 240 -12.85 5.51 6.55
CA ASN A 240 -11.54 5.53 5.92
C ASN A 240 -10.62 6.49 6.68
N VAL A 241 -9.36 6.10 6.85
CA VAL A 241 -8.31 6.90 7.49
C VAL A 241 -8.11 8.24 6.78
N MET A 242 -8.21 8.25 5.47
CA MET A 242 -8.21 9.47 4.66
C MET A 242 -9.63 10.02 4.55
N LYS A 243 -9.92 11.06 5.35
CA LYS A 243 -11.25 11.72 5.37
C LYS A 243 -11.76 12.03 3.97
N SER A 244 -13.00 11.65 3.70
CA SER A 244 -13.70 11.86 2.44
C SER A 244 -15.14 12.32 2.70
N LEU A 245 -15.73 13.04 1.75
CA LEU A 245 -17.15 13.25 1.67
C LEU A 245 -17.81 12.04 1.01
N ARG A 246 -19.13 11.87 1.23
CA ARG A 246 -19.90 10.86 0.52
C ARG A 246 -20.15 11.32 -0.93
N ASN A 247 -19.76 10.49 -1.89
CA ASN A 247 -20.12 10.69 -3.28
C ASN A 247 -21.56 10.17 -3.50
N PRO A 248 -22.53 11.04 -3.91
CA PRO A 248 -23.94 10.64 -4.08
C PRO A 248 -24.15 9.67 -5.24
N HIS A 249 -23.19 9.53 -6.14
CA HIS A 249 -23.26 8.66 -7.32
C HIS A 249 -22.70 7.25 -7.07
N LEU A 250 -22.12 6.99 -5.90
CA LEU A 250 -21.46 5.71 -5.59
C LEU A 250 -22.18 4.94 -4.48
N LYS A 251 -22.23 3.64 -4.62
CA LYS A 251 -22.60 2.73 -3.55
C LYS A 251 -21.49 2.70 -2.50
N VAL A 252 -21.83 2.29 -1.28
CA VAL A 252 -20.87 2.13 -0.18
C VAL A 252 -20.97 0.71 0.39
N SER A 253 -19.82 0.21 0.88
CA SER A 253 -19.77 -1.04 1.63
C SER A 253 -20.35 -0.87 3.05
N GLU A 254 -20.53 -1.95 3.80
CA GLU A 254 -20.96 -1.94 5.21
C GLU A 254 -20.06 -1.07 6.10
N TRP A 255 -18.78 -0.90 5.72
CA TRP A 255 -17.81 -0.04 6.41
C TRP A 255 -17.68 1.36 5.81
N GLY A 256 -18.64 1.79 5.00
CA GLY A 256 -18.70 3.15 4.44
C GLY A 256 -17.72 3.43 3.30
N TRP A 257 -17.02 2.42 2.76
CA TRP A 257 -16.11 2.61 1.65
C TRP A 257 -16.88 2.67 0.34
N GLN A 258 -16.64 3.70 -0.44
CA GLN A 258 -17.27 3.92 -1.74
C GLN A 258 -16.76 2.92 -2.77
N ILE A 259 -17.67 2.26 -3.46
CA ILE A 259 -17.36 1.27 -4.49
C ILE A 259 -17.31 1.99 -5.82
N ASP A 260 -16.12 2.13 -6.38
CA ASP A 260 -15.87 2.91 -7.59
C ASP A 260 -14.91 2.18 -8.55
N PRO A 261 -15.42 1.29 -9.39
CA PRO A 261 -14.58 0.59 -10.38
C PRO A 261 -13.93 1.54 -11.39
N LEU A 262 -14.68 2.54 -11.89
CA LEU A 262 -14.13 3.53 -12.81
C LEU A 262 -13.02 4.37 -12.17
N GLY A 263 -13.10 4.62 -10.86
CA GLY A 263 -12.05 5.30 -10.10
C GLY A 263 -10.73 4.53 -10.09
N LEU A 264 -10.75 3.21 -10.21
CA LEU A 264 -9.53 2.43 -10.44
C LEU A 264 -8.89 2.78 -11.77
N ARG A 265 -9.68 2.79 -12.88
CA ARG A 265 -9.20 3.18 -14.21
C ARG A 265 -8.65 4.61 -14.24
N ILE A 266 -9.35 5.55 -13.61
CA ILE A 266 -8.90 6.95 -13.46
C ILE A 266 -7.57 7.00 -12.70
N THR A 267 -7.45 6.29 -11.58
CA THR A 267 -6.21 6.25 -10.79
C THR A 267 -5.04 5.67 -11.58
N MET A 268 -5.27 4.61 -12.36
CA MET A 268 -4.26 4.02 -13.23
C MET A 268 -3.78 5.02 -14.28
N ASN A 269 -4.70 5.72 -14.95
CA ASN A 269 -4.35 6.76 -15.94
C ASN A 269 -3.60 7.91 -15.27
N ASP A 270 -4.07 8.44 -14.13
CA ASP A 270 -3.40 9.51 -13.39
C ASP A 270 -1.94 9.15 -13.05
N LEU A 271 -1.68 7.93 -12.58
CA LEU A 271 -0.35 7.47 -12.23
C LEU A 271 0.51 7.25 -13.48
N TYR A 272 -0.04 6.60 -14.51
CA TYR A 272 0.72 6.30 -15.72
C TYR A 272 1.07 7.56 -16.50
N ASP A 273 0.11 8.47 -16.71
CA ASP A 273 0.35 9.76 -17.38
C ASP A 273 1.39 10.61 -16.64
N ARG A 274 1.39 10.54 -15.30
CA ARG A 274 2.29 11.32 -14.47
C ARG A 274 3.72 10.81 -14.47
N TYR A 275 3.94 9.51 -14.54
CA TYR A 275 5.26 8.90 -14.29
C TYR A 275 5.81 8.09 -15.47
N GLN A 276 4.98 7.61 -16.38
CA GLN A 276 5.36 6.76 -17.52
C GLN A 276 6.23 5.57 -17.08
N LYS A 277 5.87 4.93 -15.95
CA LYS A 277 6.50 3.73 -15.41
C LYS A 277 5.46 2.62 -15.34
N PRO A 278 5.86 1.34 -15.48
CA PRO A 278 4.95 0.22 -15.30
C PRO A 278 4.21 0.31 -13.97
N LEU A 279 2.92 -0.03 -13.96
CA LEU A 279 2.07 -0.04 -12.78
C LEU A 279 1.87 -1.47 -12.28
N PHE A 280 1.61 -1.62 -10.97
CA PHE A 280 1.22 -2.88 -10.38
C PHE A 280 0.13 -2.66 -9.33
N ILE A 281 -1.06 -3.23 -9.54
CA ILE A 281 -2.12 -3.24 -8.54
C ILE A 281 -1.82 -4.38 -7.56
N VAL A 282 -1.33 -4.05 -6.37
CA VAL A 282 -0.90 -5.07 -5.39
C VAL A 282 -1.94 -5.33 -4.30
N GLU A 283 -2.94 -4.45 -4.20
CA GLU A 283 -4.09 -4.64 -3.32
C GLU A 283 -5.35 -4.05 -3.93
N ASN A 284 -6.40 -4.86 -4.00
CA ASN A 284 -7.78 -4.44 -4.26
C ASN A 284 -8.73 -5.49 -3.68
N GLY A 285 -9.80 -5.08 -3.02
CA GLY A 285 -10.73 -6.02 -2.41
C GLY A 285 -11.86 -5.35 -1.63
N LEU A 286 -12.85 -6.15 -1.25
CA LEU A 286 -14.03 -5.73 -0.50
C LEU A 286 -14.05 -6.38 0.88
N GLY A 287 -13.99 -5.57 1.93
CA GLY A 287 -14.28 -6.01 3.29
C GLY A 287 -15.80 -6.16 3.48
N ALA A 288 -16.25 -7.35 3.84
CA ALA A 288 -17.66 -7.66 4.03
C ALA A 288 -17.87 -8.67 5.18
N ALA A 289 -19.06 -8.68 5.79
CA ALA A 289 -19.46 -9.71 6.72
C ALA A 289 -20.01 -10.92 5.94
N ASP A 290 -19.26 -12.02 5.95
CA ASP A 290 -19.69 -13.23 5.29
C ASP A 290 -20.73 -13.99 6.11
N ARG A 291 -21.63 -14.68 5.42
CA ARG A 291 -22.61 -15.59 6.02
C ARG A 291 -22.30 -17.02 5.62
N ILE A 292 -22.31 -17.89 6.61
CA ILE A 292 -22.26 -19.35 6.39
C ILE A 292 -23.70 -19.83 6.21
N GLU A 293 -23.98 -20.49 5.08
CA GLU A 293 -25.28 -21.07 4.78
C GLU A 293 -25.48 -22.38 5.54
N GLU A 294 -26.70 -22.92 5.52
CA GLU A 294 -27.05 -24.15 6.25
C GLU A 294 -26.23 -25.39 5.81
N ASP A 295 -25.80 -25.42 4.55
CA ASP A 295 -24.94 -26.46 3.99
C ASP A 295 -23.45 -26.26 4.27
N GLY A 296 -23.10 -25.19 4.98
CA GLY A 296 -21.71 -24.79 5.29
C GLY A 296 -21.00 -24.03 4.18
N SER A 297 -21.66 -23.73 3.05
CA SER A 297 -21.11 -22.93 1.97
C SER A 297 -21.15 -21.43 2.30
N ILE A 298 -20.36 -20.63 1.57
CA ILE A 298 -20.34 -19.17 1.68
C ILE A 298 -20.55 -18.59 0.28
N GLN A 299 -21.73 -17.97 0.10
CA GLN A 299 -22.17 -17.37 -1.17
C GLN A 299 -21.84 -15.88 -1.17
N ASP A 300 -20.61 -15.53 -1.57
CA ASP A 300 -20.09 -14.17 -1.57
C ASP A 300 -20.17 -13.51 -2.95
N ASP A 301 -21.35 -13.56 -3.60
CA ASP A 301 -21.63 -12.94 -4.91
C ASP A 301 -21.33 -11.42 -4.93
N TYR A 302 -21.52 -10.75 -3.80
CA TYR A 302 -21.17 -9.35 -3.63
C TYR A 302 -19.65 -9.09 -3.81
N ARG A 303 -18.78 -10.04 -3.40
CA ARG A 303 -17.35 -9.96 -3.60
C ARG A 303 -16.99 -10.21 -5.06
N ILE A 304 -17.62 -11.20 -5.68
CA ILE A 304 -17.48 -11.49 -7.12
C ILE A 304 -17.85 -10.24 -7.93
N ALA A 305 -19.01 -9.66 -7.68
CA ALA A 305 -19.47 -8.46 -8.39
C ALA A 305 -18.53 -7.26 -8.22
N TYR A 306 -17.96 -7.08 -7.02
CA TYR A 306 -16.97 -6.03 -6.77
C TYR A 306 -15.69 -6.27 -7.59
N LEU A 307 -15.11 -7.47 -7.50
CA LEU A 307 -13.87 -7.80 -8.18
C LEU A 307 -14.05 -7.76 -9.71
N GLU A 308 -15.15 -8.34 -10.22
CA GLU A 308 -15.45 -8.33 -11.65
C GLU A 308 -15.52 -6.91 -12.22
N ALA A 309 -16.24 -6.02 -11.53
CA ALA A 309 -16.38 -4.63 -11.98
C ALA A 309 -15.03 -3.90 -12.01
N HIS A 310 -14.17 -4.10 -10.99
CA HIS A 310 -12.85 -3.47 -10.95
C HIS A 310 -11.90 -4.07 -11.99
N LEU A 311 -11.90 -5.38 -12.18
CA LEU A 311 -11.06 -6.05 -13.19
C LEU A 311 -11.43 -5.62 -14.61
N LYS A 312 -12.73 -5.43 -14.92
CA LYS A 312 -13.17 -4.90 -16.21
C LYS A 312 -12.64 -3.49 -16.47
N GLU A 313 -12.66 -2.60 -15.49
CA GLU A 313 -12.10 -1.25 -15.65
C GLU A 313 -10.57 -1.25 -15.71
N MET A 314 -9.91 -2.15 -15.00
CA MET A 314 -8.47 -2.39 -15.12
C MET A 314 -8.11 -2.84 -16.56
N MET A 315 -8.86 -3.80 -17.11
CA MET A 315 -8.62 -4.27 -18.49
C MET A 315 -8.77 -3.14 -19.51
N LYS A 316 -9.79 -2.28 -19.36
CA LYS A 316 -9.96 -1.10 -20.23
C LYS A 316 -8.79 -0.12 -20.11
N ALA A 317 -8.25 0.11 -18.90
CA ALA A 317 -7.08 0.96 -18.73
C ALA A 317 -5.88 0.44 -19.55
N VAL A 318 -5.73 -0.88 -19.65
CA VAL A 318 -4.66 -1.51 -20.47
C VAL A 318 -5.01 -1.49 -21.96
N GLU A 319 -6.22 -1.98 -22.32
CA GLU A 319 -6.59 -2.23 -23.72
C GLU A 319 -7.00 -0.95 -24.48
N GLU A 320 -7.66 0.00 -23.81
CA GLU A 320 -8.18 1.21 -24.43
C GLU A 320 -7.30 2.44 -24.15
N ASP A 321 -6.72 2.55 -22.94
CA ASP A 321 -5.96 3.74 -22.54
C ASP A 321 -4.44 3.55 -22.66
N GLY A 322 -3.95 2.32 -22.89
CA GLY A 322 -2.52 2.04 -23.13
C GLY A 322 -1.66 2.05 -21.87
N VAL A 323 -2.24 1.84 -20.70
CA VAL A 323 -1.51 1.74 -19.43
C VAL A 323 -0.66 0.47 -19.40
N ASP A 324 0.64 0.59 -19.10
CA ASP A 324 1.53 -0.54 -18.89
C ASP A 324 1.32 -1.10 -17.48
N LEU A 325 0.71 -2.29 -17.40
CA LEU A 325 0.37 -2.97 -16.14
C LEU A 325 1.11 -4.30 -16.02
N ILE A 326 1.91 -4.46 -14.95
CA ILE A 326 2.62 -5.70 -14.63
C ILE A 326 1.65 -6.79 -14.19
N GLY A 327 0.67 -6.44 -13.33
CA GLY A 327 -0.26 -7.42 -12.79
C GLY A 327 -1.23 -6.86 -11.76
N TYR A 328 -2.04 -7.79 -11.22
CA TYR A 328 -3.07 -7.50 -10.23
C TYR A 328 -3.06 -8.56 -9.13
N CYS A 329 -3.05 -8.12 -7.87
CA CYS A 329 -3.23 -8.96 -6.69
C CYS A 329 -4.48 -8.51 -5.91
N ALA A 330 -5.37 -9.46 -5.65
CA ALA A 330 -6.48 -9.22 -4.74
C ALA A 330 -5.98 -9.16 -3.29
N TRP A 331 -6.53 -8.22 -2.49
CA TRP A 331 -6.21 -8.17 -1.06
C TRP A 331 -6.88 -9.31 -0.31
N GLY A 332 -6.02 -10.19 0.23
CA GLY A 332 -6.41 -11.30 1.07
C GLY A 332 -6.83 -12.54 0.28
N CYS A 333 -5.93 -13.52 0.07
CA CYS A 333 -6.31 -14.82 -0.45
C CYS A 333 -7.14 -15.62 0.57
N ILE A 334 -6.82 -15.48 1.85
CA ILE A 334 -7.54 -16.04 3.01
C ILE A 334 -8.01 -14.90 3.93
N ASP A 335 -9.05 -15.13 4.72
CA ASP A 335 -9.49 -14.15 5.71
C ASP A 335 -8.40 -13.86 6.73
N LEU A 336 -8.28 -12.59 7.08
CA LEU A 336 -7.32 -12.03 8.02
C LEU A 336 -7.98 -10.97 8.89
N VAL A 337 -7.31 -10.58 9.96
CA VAL A 337 -7.76 -9.45 10.79
C VAL A 337 -7.62 -8.17 9.98
N SER A 338 -8.70 -7.41 9.85
CA SER A 338 -8.67 -6.13 9.14
C SER A 338 -7.73 -5.14 9.80
N ALA A 339 -6.73 -4.65 9.07
CA ALA A 339 -5.77 -3.68 9.57
C ALA A 339 -6.41 -2.36 10.01
N SER A 340 -7.48 -1.92 9.30
CA SER A 340 -8.13 -0.64 9.60
C SER A 340 -9.07 -0.65 10.80
N THR A 341 -9.60 -1.82 11.20
CA THR A 341 -10.62 -1.93 12.27
C THR A 341 -10.25 -2.90 13.37
N GLY A 342 -9.23 -3.74 13.20
CA GLY A 342 -8.87 -4.78 14.15
C GLY A 342 -9.90 -5.93 14.24
N GLU A 343 -10.78 -6.05 13.24
CA GLU A 343 -11.90 -6.98 13.25
C GLU A 343 -11.67 -8.17 12.31
N MET A 344 -11.92 -9.38 12.81
CA MET A 344 -11.93 -10.58 11.98
C MET A 344 -13.21 -10.69 11.14
N LYS A 345 -14.34 -10.12 11.59
CA LYS A 345 -15.61 -10.18 10.86
C LYS A 345 -15.61 -9.36 9.56
N LYS A 346 -14.70 -8.36 9.43
CA LYS A 346 -14.49 -7.62 8.19
C LYS A 346 -13.59 -8.43 7.26
N ARG A 347 -14.20 -9.35 6.52
CA ARG A 347 -13.52 -10.38 5.75
C ARG A 347 -13.22 -9.93 4.34
N TYR A 348 -12.02 -10.18 3.88
CA TYR A 348 -11.56 -9.85 2.52
C TYR A 348 -11.25 -11.09 1.69
N GLY A 349 -10.92 -12.21 2.35
CA GLY A 349 -10.43 -13.43 1.71
C GLY A 349 -11.44 -14.12 0.81
N MET A 350 -10.93 -14.91 -0.12
CA MET A 350 -11.67 -15.88 -0.92
C MET A 350 -11.76 -17.25 -0.23
N VAL A 351 -11.00 -17.40 0.84
CA VAL A 351 -11.05 -18.56 1.75
C VAL A 351 -11.45 -18.07 3.14
N TYR A 352 -12.57 -18.58 3.63
CA TYR A 352 -13.07 -18.30 4.97
C TYR A 352 -12.19 -18.96 6.02
N VAL A 353 -11.91 -18.22 7.10
CA VAL A 353 -11.23 -18.73 8.30
C VAL A 353 -12.22 -18.71 9.45
N ASP A 354 -12.46 -19.87 10.06
CA ASP A 354 -13.34 -20.01 11.23
C ASP A 354 -12.67 -19.36 12.46
N ARG A 355 -12.85 -18.05 12.60
CA ARG A 355 -12.40 -17.24 13.73
C ARG A 355 -13.28 -15.99 13.86
N ASP A 356 -13.66 -15.65 15.09
CA ASP A 356 -14.41 -14.44 15.41
C ASP A 356 -13.50 -13.30 15.92
N ASN A 357 -14.09 -12.14 16.24
CA ASN A 357 -13.38 -10.97 16.77
C ASN A 357 -12.79 -11.21 18.18
N ALA A 358 -13.33 -12.13 18.95
CA ALA A 358 -12.84 -12.50 20.29
C ALA A 358 -11.72 -13.56 20.22
N GLY A 359 -11.43 -14.08 19.03
CA GLY A 359 -10.42 -15.10 18.82
C GLY A 359 -10.92 -16.52 18.98
N ASN A 360 -12.22 -16.75 19.09
CA ASN A 360 -12.81 -18.08 19.12
C ASN A 360 -12.90 -18.65 17.69
N GLY A 361 -12.94 -19.97 17.59
CA GLY A 361 -13.06 -20.71 16.32
C GLY A 361 -11.98 -21.76 16.18
N THR A 362 -12.11 -22.60 15.17
CA THR A 362 -11.24 -23.76 14.92
C THR A 362 -10.08 -23.47 13.97
N LEU A 363 -10.04 -22.27 13.38
CA LEU A 363 -9.14 -21.89 12.29
C LEU A 363 -9.31 -22.74 11.02
N LYS A 364 -10.39 -23.51 10.90
CA LYS A 364 -10.73 -24.25 9.67
C LYS A 364 -10.85 -23.28 8.51
N ARG A 365 -10.30 -23.69 7.38
CA ARG A 365 -10.35 -22.92 6.12
C ARG A 365 -11.37 -23.54 5.19
N THR A 366 -12.27 -22.73 4.64
CA THR A 366 -13.32 -23.15 3.72
C THR A 366 -13.32 -22.24 2.49
N PRO A 367 -13.10 -22.74 1.28
CA PRO A 367 -13.22 -21.92 0.06
C PRO A 367 -14.62 -21.31 -0.03
N LYS A 368 -14.70 -20.01 -0.38
CA LYS A 368 -15.93 -19.29 -0.67
C LYS A 368 -16.28 -19.45 -2.17
N LYS A 369 -17.46 -19.01 -2.59
CA LYS A 369 -17.84 -19.02 -4.01
C LYS A 369 -16.87 -18.24 -4.87
N SER A 370 -16.40 -17.11 -4.39
CA SER A 370 -15.39 -16.27 -5.04
C SER A 370 -14.08 -16.99 -5.32
N PHE A 371 -13.69 -18.01 -4.53
CA PHE A 371 -12.47 -18.79 -4.76
C PHE A 371 -12.51 -19.50 -6.13
N GLY A 372 -13.60 -20.22 -6.42
CA GLY A 372 -13.76 -20.92 -7.69
C GLY A 372 -13.87 -19.95 -8.88
N TRP A 373 -14.58 -18.85 -8.69
CA TRP A 373 -14.71 -17.81 -9.70
C TRP A 373 -13.36 -17.15 -10.03
N TYR A 374 -12.59 -16.74 -9.02
CA TYR A 374 -11.31 -16.07 -9.23
C TYR A 374 -10.25 -17.01 -9.82
N ARG A 375 -10.28 -18.30 -9.42
CA ARG A 375 -9.49 -19.32 -10.08
C ARG A 375 -9.76 -19.36 -11.59
N HIS A 376 -11.04 -19.35 -12.00
CA HIS A 376 -11.41 -19.33 -13.41
C HIS A 376 -10.94 -18.05 -14.13
N VAL A 377 -11.00 -16.89 -13.46
CA VAL A 377 -10.44 -15.65 -14.00
C VAL A 377 -8.93 -15.79 -14.27
N ILE A 378 -8.19 -16.36 -13.33
CA ILE A 378 -6.74 -16.60 -13.49
C ILE A 378 -6.48 -17.60 -14.63
N GLU A 379 -7.16 -18.74 -14.66
CA GLU A 379 -7.01 -19.78 -15.67
C GLU A 379 -7.27 -19.29 -17.10
N THR A 380 -8.17 -18.34 -17.25
CA THR A 380 -8.54 -17.73 -18.54
C THR A 380 -7.79 -16.42 -18.83
N ASN A 381 -6.90 -15.99 -17.94
CA ASN A 381 -6.23 -14.67 -18.01
C ASN A 381 -7.23 -13.54 -18.24
N GLY A 382 -8.39 -13.57 -17.56
CA GLY A 382 -9.44 -12.55 -17.67
C GLY A 382 -10.37 -12.67 -18.88
N GLU A 383 -10.13 -13.58 -19.84
CA GLU A 383 -11.00 -13.73 -21.02
C GLU A 383 -12.48 -14.01 -20.67
N CYS A 384 -12.73 -14.69 -19.54
CA CYS A 384 -14.10 -14.94 -19.06
C CYS A 384 -14.85 -13.66 -18.58
N LEU A 385 -14.18 -12.52 -18.50
CA LEU A 385 -14.77 -11.25 -18.09
C LEU A 385 -15.20 -10.37 -19.26
N LYS A 386 -14.82 -10.72 -20.49
CA LYS A 386 -15.16 -10.00 -21.73
C LYS A 386 -16.63 -10.11 -22.11
#